data_f41687608c60eaeffe684e6f7d124dae
#
_entry.id   f41687608c60eaeffe684e6f7d124dae
#
_cell.length_a   1.000
_cell.length_b   1.000
_cell.length_c   1.000
_cell.angle_alpha   90.00
_cell.angle_beta   90.00
_cell.angle_gamma   90.00
#
_symmetry.space_group_name_H-M   'P 1'
#
loop_
_entity.id
_entity.type
_entity.pdbx_description
1 polymer ?
#
loop_
_entity_poly.entity_id
_entity_poly.type
_entity_poly.pdbx_seq_one_letter_code
_entity_poly.pdbx_strand_id
1 'polypeptide(L)'
;VPSWLQDWLENRGGYLIGNIRTGRPDFRFYSLGNSLACMFGVLTAPQQRALFRLVLHNREHLMAQMPMRICHPPMDIDEWQNKTGSDPKNWPWSYHNGGHWPSLLWFFGASILLHEKRYPKADVLLMGQMRALIEECYWSQLNQLPRQKWAEYFDGPTGTWVGQQSRTYQTWTIVGF
;
A
#
# COMPACT_ATOMS: atom_id res chain seq x y z
N VAL A 1 2.76 21.54 6.81
CA VAL A 1 2.03 20.39 6.27
C VAL A 1 2.12 20.49 4.75
N PRO A 2 2.50 19.43 4.03
CA PRO A 2 2.59 19.46 2.58
C PRO A 2 1.21 19.71 1.94
N SER A 3 1.18 20.43 0.81
CA SER A 3 -0.08 20.76 0.12
C SER A 3 -0.85 19.51 -0.34
N TRP A 4 -0.14 18.51 -0.86
CA TRP A 4 -0.75 17.26 -1.33
C TRP A 4 -1.50 16.49 -0.23
N LEU A 5 -1.15 16.68 1.05
CA LEU A 5 -1.77 15.95 2.15
C LEU A 5 -3.23 16.35 2.35
N GLN A 6 -3.58 17.59 2.07
CA GLN A 6 -4.95 18.07 2.19
C GLN A 6 -5.87 17.34 1.19
N ASP A 7 -5.43 17.25 -0.07
CA ASP A 7 -6.18 16.53 -1.12
C ASP A 7 -6.23 15.04 -0.82
N TRP A 8 -5.13 14.46 -0.30
CA TRP A 8 -5.03 13.07 0.07
C TRP A 8 -6.00 12.66 1.18
N LEU A 9 -6.21 13.49 2.16
CA LEU A 9 -7.11 13.23 3.28
C LEU A 9 -8.56 13.58 2.97
N GLU A 10 -8.83 14.76 2.43
CA GLU A 10 -10.16 15.33 2.13
C GLU A 10 -11.26 14.98 3.15
N ASN A 11 -10.96 14.89 4.43
CA ASN A 11 -11.85 14.44 5.51
C ASN A 11 -12.42 13.00 5.34
N ARG A 12 -11.77 12.17 4.52
CA ARG A 12 -12.28 10.83 4.14
C ARG A 12 -11.60 9.68 4.85
N GLY A 13 -10.71 9.96 5.78
CA GLY A 13 -10.03 8.88 6.48
C GLY A 13 -8.84 9.33 7.30
N GLY A 14 -7.94 8.40 7.60
CA GLY A 14 -6.71 8.65 8.33
C GLY A 14 -5.77 7.46 8.26
N TYR A 15 -4.52 7.67 8.63
CA TYR A 15 -3.47 6.66 8.61
C TYR A 15 -2.35 7.01 9.58
N LEU A 16 -1.49 6.04 9.86
CA LEU A 16 -0.23 6.32 10.56
C LEU A 16 0.79 6.87 9.56
N ILE A 17 1.33 8.04 9.86
CA ILE A 17 2.39 8.66 9.05
C ILE A 17 3.69 7.88 9.15
N GLY A 18 4.57 8.04 8.15
CA GLY A 18 5.76 7.22 8.04
C GLY A 18 6.76 7.39 9.17
N ASN A 19 7.00 8.61 9.63
CA ASN A 19 8.01 8.87 10.63
C ASN A 19 7.81 10.23 11.33
N ILE A 20 8.14 10.29 12.62
CA ILE A 20 8.21 11.53 13.39
C ILE A 20 9.61 11.79 13.94
N ARG A 21 10.62 11.05 13.48
CA ARG A 21 11.99 11.13 13.97
C ARG A 21 12.58 12.53 13.73
N THR A 22 13.28 13.06 14.72
CA THR A 22 13.99 14.35 14.66
C THR A 22 13.12 15.59 14.40
N GLY A 23 11.82 15.54 14.77
CA GLY A 23 10.91 16.68 14.56
C GLY A 23 10.57 16.97 13.10
N ARG A 24 10.89 16.07 12.19
CA ARG A 24 10.54 16.14 10.76
C ARG A 24 9.60 15.00 10.43
N PRO A 25 8.28 15.19 10.54
CA PRO A 25 7.34 14.13 10.21
C PRO A 25 7.38 13.81 8.71
N ASP A 26 7.43 12.53 8.39
CA ASP A 26 7.17 12.05 7.04
C ASP A 26 5.69 11.72 6.91
N PHE A 27 4.95 12.60 6.25
CA PHE A 27 3.51 12.47 6.06
C PHE A 27 3.10 11.45 5.01
N ARG A 28 4.03 10.75 4.37
CA ARG A 28 3.72 9.74 3.36
C ARG A 28 2.96 8.57 3.96
N PHE A 29 2.06 8.04 3.14
CA PHE A 29 1.38 6.79 3.44
C PHE A 29 2.32 5.61 3.15
N TYR A 30 2.48 4.71 4.10
CA TYR A 30 3.23 3.47 3.96
C TYR A 30 2.31 2.28 4.18
N SER A 31 2.10 1.47 3.12
CA SER A 31 1.11 0.39 3.11
C SER A 31 1.41 -0.71 4.13
N LEU A 32 2.66 -1.15 4.20
CA LEU A 32 3.02 -2.25 5.11
C LEU A 32 2.80 -1.88 6.58
N GLY A 33 3.32 -0.74 7.00
CA GLY A 33 3.20 -0.30 8.40
C GLY A 33 1.75 -0.11 8.83
N ASN A 34 0.92 0.48 7.98
CA ASN A 34 -0.50 0.66 8.24
C ASN A 34 -1.27 -0.67 8.26
N SER A 35 -0.97 -1.61 7.34
CA SER A 35 -1.56 -2.94 7.35
C SER A 35 -1.21 -3.73 8.61
N LEU A 36 0.06 -3.75 9.00
CA LEU A 36 0.52 -4.42 10.23
C LEU A 36 -0.09 -3.81 11.48
N ALA A 37 -0.22 -2.47 11.53
CA ALA A 37 -0.87 -1.80 12.65
C ALA A 37 -2.35 -2.20 12.82
N CYS A 38 -3.06 -2.45 11.71
CA CYS A 38 -4.39 -3.05 11.74
C CYS A 38 -4.36 -4.50 12.22
N MET A 39 -3.51 -5.34 11.63
CA MET A 39 -3.43 -6.77 11.91
C MET A 39 -3.14 -7.04 13.38
N PHE A 40 -2.21 -6.31 13.97
CA PHE A 40 -1.78 -6.50 15.35
C PHE A 40 -2.55 -5.67 16.39
N GLY A 41 -3.61 -4.95 15.96
CA GLY A 41 -4.46 -4.20 16.89
C GLY A 41 -3.80 -2.96 17.50
N VAL A 42 -2.78 -2.41 16.85
CA VAL A 42 -2.18 -1.12 17.21
C VAL A 42 -3.17 0.02 16.95
N LEU A 43 -3.89 -0.04 15.83
CA LEU A 43 -4.98 0.88 15.53
C LEU A 43 -6.26 0.47 16.24
N THR A 44 -6.96 1.44 16.82
CA THR A 44 -8.34 1.25 17.33
C THR A 44 -9.31 0.96 16.18
N ALA A 45 -10.49 0.41 16.47
CA ALA A 45 -11.50 0.11 15.46
C ALA A 45 -11.89 1.34 14.60
N PRO A 46 -12.12 2.55 15.18
CA PRO A 46 -12.36 3.74 14.38
C PRO A 46 -11.19 4.12 13.48
N GLN A 47 -9.95 3.99 13.95
CA GLN A 47 -8.75 4.28 13.15
C GLN A 47 -8.58 3.28 12.00
N GLN A 48 -8.85 1.99 12.23
CA GLN A 48 -8.85 0.99 11.17
C GLN A 48 -9.86 1.32 10.07
N ARG A 49 -11.09 1.70 10.44
CA ARG A 49 -12.11 2.15 9.47
C ARG A 49 -11.70 3.42 8.74
N ALA A 50 -11.04 4.36 9.42
CA ALA A 50 -10.52 5.56 8.78
C ALA A 50 -9.45 5.22 7.72
N LEU A 51 -8.56 4.26 8.03
CA LEU A 51 -7.58 3.75 7.08
C LEU A 51 -8.26 3.09 5.86
N PHE A 52 -9.28 2.27 6.08
CA PHE A 52 -9.99 1.60 4.98
C PHE A 52 -10.70 2.60 4.05
N ARG A 53 -11.36 3.64 4.62
CA ARG A 53 -11.96 4.72 3.82
C ARG A 53 -10.91 5.47 2.99
N LEU A 54 -9.77 5.78 3.58
CA LEU A 54 -8.68 6.44 2.88
C LEU A 54 -8.17 5.59 1.70
N VAL A 55 -7.95 4.30 1.91
CA VAL A 55 -7.49 3.39 0.85
C VAL A 55 -8.53 3.25 -0.25
N LEU A 56 -9.81 3.12 0.10
CA LEU A 56 -10.90 3.04 -0.87
C LEU A 56 -10.99 4.31 -1.72
N HIS A 57 -10.88 5.48 -1.08
CA HIS A 57 -10.90 6.77 -1.76
C HIS A 57 -9.70 6.95 -2.71
N ASN A 58 -8.52 6.54 -2.26
CA ASN A 58 -7.27 6.68 -3.01
C ASN A 58 -6.89 5.38 -3.78
N ARG A 59 -7.89 4.56 -4.15
CA ARG A 59 -7.66 3.27 -4.81
C ARG A 59 -6.86 3.37 -6.10
N GLU A 60 -7.05 4.44 -6.87
CA GLU A 60 -6.33 4.67 -8.13
C GLU A 60 -4.82 4.86 -7.91
N HIS A 61 -4.45 5.45 -6.78
CA HIS A 61 -3.05 5.65 -6.43
C HIS A 61 -2.44 4.43 -5.74
N LEU A 62 -3.18 3.72 -4.90
CA LEU A 62 -2.65 2.66 -4.05
C LEU A 62 -2.78 1.27 -4.66
N MET A 63 -3.89 1.00 -5.37
CA MET A 63 -4.15 -0.31 -5.96
C MET A 63 -3.72 -0.37 -7.43
N ALA A 64 -4.18 0.56 -8.27
CA ALA A 64 -3.79 0.72 -9.67
C ALA A 64 -3.82 -0.61 -10.48
N GLN A 65 -2.90 -0.85 -11.40
CA GLN A 65 -2.85 -2.07 -12.22
C GLN A 65 -2.25 -3.26 -11.46
N MET A 66 -1.19 -3.02 -10.69
CA MET A 66 -0.60 -4.03 -9.81
C MET A 66 -0.74 -3.57 -8.36
N PRO A 67 -1.70 -4.07 -7.61
CA PRO A 67 -1.81 -3.78 -6.18
C PRO A 67 -0.68 -4.43 -5.39
N MET A 68 -0.13 -3.84 -4.34
CA MET A 68 -0.40 -2.56 -3.73
C MET A 68 0.86 -1.70 -3.71
N ARG A 69 0.71 -0.39 -3.84
CA ARG A 69 1.84 0.55 -3.72
C ARG A 69 2.43 0.55 -2.33
N ILE A 70 3.78 0.62 -2.24
CA ILE A 70 4.49 0.59 -0.96
C ILE A 70 4.39 1.90 -0.19
N CYS A 71 4.54 3.04 -0.86
CA CYS A 71 4.36 4.37 -0.25
C CYS A 71 3.79 5.38 -1.25
N HIS A 72 3.10 6.40 -0.74
CA HIS A 72 2.54 7.48 -1.54
C HIS A 72 2.57 8.82 -0.79
N PRO A 73 2.92 9.93 -1.48
CA PRO A 73 3.59 10.00 -2.78
C PRO A 73 5.03 9.49 -2.69
N PRO A 74 5.72 9.19 -3.81
CA PRO A 74 7.15 8.88 -3.77
C PRO A 74 7.94 10.13 -3.36
N MET A 75 9.15 9.93 -2.89
CA MET A 75 10.13 11.00 -2.71
C MET A 75 10.69 11.39 -4.08
N ASP A 76 11.01 12.67 -4.27
CA ASP A 76 11.85 13.04 -5.39
C ASP A 76 13.25 12.41 -5.24
N ILE A 77 14.03 12.43 -6.32
CA ILE A 77 15.28 11.72 -6.35
C ILE A 77 16.30 12.27 -5.35
N ASP A 78 16.34 13.61 -5.21
CA ASP A 78 17.31 14.25 -4.33
C ASP A 78 16.96 14.00 -2.87
N GLU A 79 15.68 14.07 -2.51
CA GLU A 79 15.21 13.74 -1.18
C GLU A 79 15.51 12.28 -0.81
N TRP A 80 15.27 11.35 -1.74
CA TRP A 80 15.54 9.93 -1.53
C TRP A 80 17.04 9.67 -1.32
N GLN A 81 17.89 10.18 -2.21
CA GLN A 81 19.34 10.02 -2.12
C GLN A 81 19.92 10.60 -0.83
N ASN A 82 19.44 11.76 -0.42
CA ASN A 82 19.88 12.40 0.83
C ASN A 82 19.48 11.58 2.07
N LYS A 83 18.36 10.87 2.04
CA LYS A 83 17.86 10.09 3.18
C LYS A 83 18.32 8.65 3.22
N THR A 84 18.51 8.02 2.06
CA THR A 84 18.69 6.58 1.94
C THR A 84 19.95 6.16 1.20
N GLY A 85 20.68 7.12 0.59
CA GLY A 85 21.80 6.86 -0.29
C GLY A 85 21.36 6.52 -1.72
N SER A 86 22.33 6.27 -2.60
CA SER A 86 22.06 5.98 -4.01
C SER A 86 21.92 4.49 -4.25
N ASP A 87 20.69 4.04 -4.40
CA ASP A 87 20.37 2.73 -4.99
C ASP A 87 19.72 2.98 -6.36
N PRO A 88 20.23 2.42 -7.46
CA PRO A 88 19.72 2.68 -8.81
C PRO A 88 18.26 2.24 -9.00
N LYS A 89 17.67 1.45 -8.09
CA LYS A 89 16.28 1.04 -8.13
C LYS A 89 15.33 2.04 -7.51
N ASN A 90 15.83 3.00 -6.75
CA ASN A 90 15.00 3.89 -5.91
C ASN A 90 14.61 5.21 -6.60
N TRP A 91 14.33 5.15 -7.89
CA TRP A 91 13.69 6.26 -8.59
C TRP A 91 12.26 6.47 -8.10
N PRO A 92 11.69 7.68 -8.21
CA PRO A 92 10.26 7.86 -7.99
C PRO A 92 9.44 6.83 -8.75
N TRP A 93 8.46 6.21 -8.08
CA TRP A 93 7.61 5.14 -8.61
C TRP A 93 8.28 3.78 -8.81
N SER A 94 9.45 3.57 -8.23
CA SER A 94 10.18 2.32 -8.30
C SER A 94 10.53 1.79 -6.92
N TYR A 95 10.71 0.49 -6.79
CA TYR A 95 11.16 -0.25 -5.62
C TYR A 95 10.51 0.26 -4.32
N HIS A 96 11.31 0.65 -3.31
CA HIS A 96 10.78 1.19 -2.05
C HIS A 96 10.28 2.65 -2.16
N ASN A 97 10.59 3.33 -3.24
CA ASN A 97 10.18 4.71 -3.49
C ASN A 97 8.89 4.80 -4.35
N GLY A 98 7.83 4.14 -3.91
CA GLY A 98 6.53 4.19 -4.55
C GLY A 98 6.27 3.09 -5.59
N GLY A 99 7.12 2.06 -5.68
CA GLY A 99 6.83 0.86 -6.46
C GLY A 99 5.64 0.07 -5.90
N HIS A 100 5.12 -0.84 -6.69
CA HIS A 100 3.98 -1.69 -6.36
C HIS A 100 4.47 -3.11 -6.00
N TRP A 101 4.05 -3.60 -4.85
CA TRP A 101 4.47 -4.89 -4.32
C TRP A 101 3.27 -5.80 -4.12
N PRO A 102 3.12 -6.87 -4.89
CA PRO A 102 1.97 -7.77 -4.77
C PRO A 102 1.75 -8.31 -3.36
N SER A 103 2.84 -8.59 -2.64
CA SER A 103 2.77 -9.07 -1.25
C SER A 103 2.03 -8.12 -0.29
N LEU A 104 2.02 -6.82 -0.56
CA LEU A 104 1.33 -5.84 0.29
C LEU A 104 -0.19 -5.98 0.22
N LEU A 105 -0.73 -6.47 -0.89
CA LEU A 105 -2.15 -6.77 -1.01
C LEU A 105 -2.58 -7.86 0.00
N TRP A 106 -1.73 -8.87 0.21
CA TRP A 106 -2.00 -9.94 1.17
C TRP A 106 -2.06 -9.42 2.60
N PHE A 107 -1.12 -8.59 3.00
CA PHE A 107 -1.13 -7.95 4.32
C PHE A 107 -2.34 -7.05 4.50
N PHE A 108 -2.69 -6.28 3.49
CA PHE A 108 -3.85 -5.40 3.56
C PHE A 108 -5.16 -6.20 3.58
N GLY A 109 -5.31 -7.21 2.75
CA GLY A 109 -6.45 -8.13 2.75
C GLY A 109 -6.62 -8.83 4.10
N ALA A 110 -5.54 -9.35 4.66
CA ALA A 110 -5.55 -9.95 6.00
C ALA A 110 -5.99 -8.95 7.08
N SER A 111 -5.59 -7.68 6.98
CA SER A 111 -6.02 -6.65 7.93
C SER A 111 -7.53 -6.43 7.92
N ILE A 112 -8.16 -6.48 6.74
CA ILE A 112 -9.61 -6.35 6.57
C ILE A 112 -10.33 -7.56 7.19
N LEU A 113 -9.92 -8.77 6.87
CA LEU A 113 -10.51 -10.00 7.41
C LEU A 113 -10.41 -10.07 8.93
N LEU A 114 -9.27 -9.68 9.49
CA LEU A 114 -9.07 -9.62 10.94
C LEU A 114 -9.93 -8.54 11.59
N HIS A 115 -10.13 -7.39 10.93
CA HIS A 115 -11.04 -6.36 11.42
C HIS A 115 -12.48 -6.88 11.48
N GLU A 116 -12.97 -7.50 10.42
CA GLU A 116 -14.32 -8.10 10.38
C GLU A 116 -14.52 -9.17 11.46
N LYS A 117 -13.52 -10.02 11.66
CA LYS A 117 -13.55 -11.03 12.72
C LYS A 117 -13.65 -10.41 14.11
N ARG A 118 -12.94 -9.31 14.36
CA ARG A 118 -12.94 -8.62 15.66
C ARG A 118 -14.20 -7.78 15.89
N TYR A 119 -14.76 -7.22 14.81
CA TYR A 119 -15.86 -6.26 14.85
C TYR A 119 -16.97 -6.60 13.84
N PRO A 120 -17.66 -7.75 13.98
CA PRO A 120 -18.49 -8.34 12.91
C PRO A 120 -19.73 -7.52 12.54
N LYS A 121 -20.10 -6.53 13.34
CA LYS A 121 -21.26 -5.65 13.08
C LYS A 121 -20.86 -4.21 12.76
N ALA A 122 -19.57 -3.93 12.66
CA ALA A 122 -19.07 -2.58 12.45
C ALA A 122 -19.00 -2.24 10.96
N ASP A 123 -19.75 -1.24 10.54
CA ASP A 123 -19.68 -0.61 9.21
C ASP A 123 -19.78 -1.62 8.04
N VAL A 124 -20.88 -2.37 8.00
CA VAL A 124 -21.13 -3.44 7.01
C VAL A 124 -20.95 -2.96 5.56
N LEU A 125 -21.38 -1.72 5.27
CA LEU A 125 -21.26 -1.15 3.94
C LEU A 125 -19.77 -0.98 3.55
N LEU A 126 -18.98 -0.35 4.41
CA LEU A 126 -17.54 -0.17 4.17
C LEU A 126 -16.83 -1.52 4.01
N MET A 127 -17.14 -2.49 4.86
CA MET A 127 -16.53 -3.82 4.76
C MET A 127 -16.92 -4.52 3.47
N GLY A 128 -18.16 -4.38 3.00
CA GLY A 128 -18.58 -4.88 1.70
C GLY A 128 -17.78 -4.27 0.55
N GLN A 129 -17.58 -2.95 0.59
CA GLN A 129 -16.77 -2.24 -0.42
C GLN A 129 -15.29 -2.67 -0.37
N MET A 130 -14.73 -2.85 0.83
CA MET A 130 -13.36 -3.29 0.98
C MET A 130 -13.15 -4.72 0.46
N ARG A 131 -14.07 -5.65 0.73
CA ARG A 131 -14.01 -7.01 0.16
C ARG A 131 -14.06 -6.99 -1.36
N ALA A 132 -14.98 -6.23 -1.94
CA ALA A 132 -15.09 -6.09 -3.39
C ALA A 132 -13.80 -5.54 -4.02
N LEU A 133 -13.19 -4.52 -3.39
CA LEU A 133 -11.91 -3.98 -3.84
C LEU A 133 -10.80 -5.02 -3.79
N ILE A 134 -10.67 -5.77 -2.69
CA ILE A 134 -9.62 -6.80 -2.55
C ILE A 134 -9.84 -7.93 -3.55
N GLU A 135 -11.07 -8.35 -3.77
CA GLU A 135 -11.39 -9.37 -4.74
C GLU A 135 -11.05 -8.94 -6.18
N GLU A 136 -11.41 -7.70 -6.56
CA GLU A 136 -11.01 -7.10 -7.84
C GLU A 136 -9.48 -7.12 -8.01
N CYS A 137 -8.77 -6.66 -6.98
CA CYS A 137 -7.30 -6.62 -6.97
C CYS A 137 -6.68 -8.02 -7.02
N TYR A 138 -7.25 -8.98 -6.31
CA TYR A 138 -6.82 -10.39 -6.33
C TYR A 138 -6.91 -10.98 -7.74
N TRP A 139 -8.04 -10.83 -8.41
CA TRP A 139 -8.22 -11.32 -9.77
C TRP A 139 -7.30 -10.62 -10.76
N SER A 140 -7.06 -9.32 -10.59
CA SER A 140 -6.08 -8.58 -11.39
C SER A 140 -4.68 -9.17 -11.24
N GLN A 141 -4.23 -9.45 -10.02
CA GLN A 141 -2.93 -10.07 -9.77
C GLN A 141 -2.85 -11.49 -10.31
N LEU A 142 -3.89 -12.30 -10.10
CA LEU A 142 -3.92 -13.69 -10.58
C LEU A 142 -3.76 -13.77 -12.10
N ASN A 143 -4.33 -12.84 -12.83
CA ASN A 143 -4.23 -12.80 -14.28
C ASN A 143 -2.85 -12.35 -14.77
N GLN A 144 -2.11 -11.58 -13.98
CA GLN A 144 -0.85 -10.95 -14.40
C GLN A 144 0.39 -11.68 -13.87
N LEU A 145 0.43 -12.02 -12.57
CA LEU A 145 1.61 -12.55 -11.90
C LEU A 145 2.20 -13.80 -12.54
N PRO A 146 1.42 -14.81 -12.97
CA PRO A 146 1.97 -15.99 -13.63
C PRO A 146 2.73 -15.65 -14.92
N ARG A 147 2.21 -14.71 -15.72
CA ARG A 147 2.84 -14.26 -16.97
C ARG A 147 4.11 -13.45 -16.72
N GLN A 148 4.18 -12.79 -15.58
CA GLN A 148 5.31 -11.96 -15.13
C GLN A 148 6.23 -12.72 -14.17
N LYS A 149 6.14 -14.07 -14.16
CA LYS A 149 6.99 -14.96 -13.37
C LYS A 149 7.00 -14.63 -11.87
N TRP A 150 5.84 -14.23 -11.33
CA TRP A 150 5.71 -13.91 -9.91
C TRP A 150 6.76 -12.90 -9.43
N ALA A 151 6.90 -11.81 -10.18
CA ALA A 151 7.88 -10.78 -9.90
C ALA A 151 7.69 -10.16 -8.51
N GLU A 152 8.79 -9.75 -7.91
CA GLU A 152 8.86 -9.19 -6.56
C GLU A 152 8.11 -7.87 -6.45
N TYR A 153 8.31 -6.98 -7.41
CA TYR A 153 7.70 -5.65 -7.43
C TYR A 153 7.60 -5.12 -8.86
N PHE A 154 6.82 -4.04 -9.00
CA PHE A 154 6.50 -3.41 -10.26
C PHE A 154 6.76 -1.91 -10.19
N ASP A 155 7.23 -1.35 -11.30
CA ASP A 155 7.56 0.06 -11.45
C ASP A 155 6.45 0.85 -12.15
N GLY A 156 6.54 2.16 -12.01
CA GLY A 156 5.65 3.12 -12.64
C GLY A 156 4.49 3.58 -11.75
N PRO A 157 3.83 4.67 -12.13
CA PRO A 157 2.74 5.25 -11.35
C PRO A 157 1.56 4.31 -11.13
N THR A 158 1.42 3.28 -11.95
CA THR A 158 0.34 2.29 -11.88
C THR A 158 0.82 0.85 -11.64
N GLY A 159 2.14 0.64 -11.50
CA GLY A 159 2.69 -0.71 -11.39
C GLY A 159 2.62 -1.50 -12.70
N THR A 160 2.79 -0.82 -13.84
CA THR A 160 2.63 -1.43 -15.17
C THR A 160 3.79 -2.33 -15.55
N TRP A 161 5.00 -1.97 -15.14
CA TRP A 161 6.22 -2.66 -15.58
C TRP A 161 6.82 -3.49 -14.46
N VAL A 162 7.32 -4.68 -14.80
CA VAL A 162 8.15 -5.47 -13.88
C VAL A 162 9.33 -4.60 -13.45
N GLY A 163 9.56 -4.51 -12.15
CA GLY A 163 10.54 -3.61 -11.57
C GLY A 163 11.96 -3.88 -12.03
N GLN A 164 12.78 -2.85 -12.13
CA GLN A 164 14.19 -2.96 -12.50
C GLN A 164 14.93 -3.89 -11.54
N GLN A 165 15.54 -4.95 -12.05
CA GLN A 165 16.19 -5.98 -11.25
C GLN A 165 15.25 -6.71 -10.26
N SER A 166 13.96 -6.68 -10.50
CA SER A 166 12.97 -7.43 -9.72
C SER A 166 13.28 -8.93 -9.77
N ARG A 167 13.25 -9.59 -8.62
CA ARG A 167 13.40 -11.04 -8.55
C ARG A 167 12.14 -11.72 -9.05
N THR A 168 12.31 -12.78 -9.81
CA THR A 168 11.19 -13.62 -10.24
C THR A 168 10.96 -14.77 -9.27
N TYR A 169 9.74 -15.32 -9.28
CA TYR A 169 9.32 -16.40 -8.37
C TYR A 169 9.57 -16.06 -6.90
N GLN A 170 9.29 -14.81 -6.54
CA GLN A 170 9.57 -14.30 -5.20
C GLN A 170 8.63 -14.95 -4.20
N THR A 171 9.19 -15.53 -3.15
CA THR A 171 8.47 -16.33 -2.16
C THR A 171 7.29 -15.57 -1.53
N TRP A 172 7.48 -14.35 -1.08
CA TRP A 172 6.38 -13.57 -0.48
C TRP A 172 5.31 -13.11 -1.48
N THR A 173 5.63 -13.07 -2.78
CA THR A 173 4.62 -12.84 -3.82
C THR A 173 3.77 -14.10 -4.02
N ILE A 174 4.35 -15.29 -3.89
CA ILE A 174 3.67 -16.58 -4.10
C ILE A 174 2.90 -17.01 -2.85
N VAL A 175 3.53 -16.96 -1.68
CA VAL A 175 2.98 -17.54 -0.44
C VAL A 175 1.76 -16.78 0.07
N GLY A 176 1.65 -15.50 -0.22
CA GLY A 176 0.49 -14.70 0.15
C GLY A 176 -0.76 -15.00 -0.67
N PHE A 177 -0.55 -15.59 -1.81
CA PHE A 177 -1.59 -15.95 -2.78
C PHE A 177 -2.30 -17.23 -2.39
#